data_7001bf9e2e9a0bef76e9f086433cae79
#
_entry.id   7001bf9e2e9a0bef76e9f086433cae79
#
_cell.length_a   1.000
_cell.length_b   1.000
_cell.length_c   1.000
_cell.angle_alpha   90.00
_cell.angle_beta   90.00
_cell.angle_gamma   90.00
#
_symmetry.space_group_name_H-M   'P 1'
#
loop_
_entity.id
_entity.type
_entity.pdbx_description
1 polymer ?
#
loop_
_entity_poly.entity_id
_entity_poly.type
_entity_poly.pdbx_seq_one_letter_code
_entity_poly.pdbx_strand_id
1 'polypeptide(L)'
;KPPTTAPQLSRAPSPHSTLVNMWSATFCHLSCGDSLVLHQGLGVRLQDITKPRNIHLIMQCFNLFVCLFAEADRRLKIFHENLKTAEKLQSLDQGSAEYGVTKFSDLTVEEFRSVYLNPMLSQWTQHRELKRAPPAAQPAPDSWDWREHGAVNPVKNQGMCGSCWAFSVIGNIEGQWFLKNGSLISLSEQELVDCDGVDKACRGGLPSNAYEAIEKLGGVETENDYSYTGHKQKCDFTSGKVVAYINSSVEIDKDEKEIAAWLAEHGPLSVALNAFAMQFYRKGVSHPFKIFCNPWMIDHAVLLVGYGARKGVPFWAIKNSWGEDYGEQGYYYLYRGSNACGINKMASSAVVN
;
A
#
# COMPACT_ATOMS: atom_id res chain seq x y z
N LYS A 1 -21.78 64.98 16.77
CA LYS A 1 -21.73 63.52 17.06
C LYS A 1 -20.28 63.16 17.24
N PRO A 2 -19.90 62.44 18.32
CA PRO A 2 -18.52 62.31 18.77
C PRO A 2 -17.77 61.17 18.05
N PRO A 3 -16.43 61.18 18.15
CA PRO A 3 -15.55 60.24 17.44
C PRO A 3 -15.41 58.91 18.19
N THR A 4 -15.33 57.86 17.44
CA THR A 4 -15.11 56.49 17.87
C THR A 4 -13.68 56.26 18.31
N THR A 5 -13.52 55.78 19.53
CA THR A 5 -12.25 55.37 20.16
C THR A 5 -11.70 54.09 19.50
N ALA A 6 -10.42 54.10 19.17
CA ALA A 6 -9.66 52.95 18.75
C ALA A 6 -9.33 52.02 19.96
N PRO A 7 -9.27 50.70 19.78
CA PRO A 7 -8.87 49.77 20.84
C PRO A 7 -7.36 49.80 21.05
N GLN A 8 -6.97 49.85 22.31
CA GLN A 8 -5.56 49.78 22.76
C GLN A 8 -5.00 48.37 22.48
N LEU A 9 -3.88 48.35 21.80
CA LEU A 9 -3.00 47.19 21.67
C LEU A 9 -2.35 46.87 23.03
N SER A 10 -2.71 45.75 23.63
CA SER A 10 -2.02 45.17 24.77
C SER A 10 -0.65 44.63 24.30
N ARG A 11 0.40 45.11 24.97
CA ARG A 11 1.78 44.67 24.77
C ARG A 11 1.90 43.16 25.05
N ALA A 12 2.43 42.41 24.09
CA ALA A 12 2.88 41.03 24.27
C ALA A 12 4.08 40.97 25.25
N PRO A 13 4.15 39.98 26.13
CA PRO A 13 5.31 39.80 27.02
C PRO A 13 6.51 39.32 26.23
N SER A 14 7.71 39.76 26.70
CA SER A 14 9.00 39.45 26.10
C SER A 14 9.34 37.94 26.14
N PRO A 15 10.12 37.39 25.16
CA PRO A 15 10.29 35.95 25.01
C PRO A 15 11.30 35.28 25.96
N HIS A 16 11.67 35.89 27.09
CA HIS A 16 12.73 35.37 27.97
C HIS A 16 12.28 34.75 29.30
N SER A 17 11.00 34.62 29.60
CA SER A 17 10.57 34.06 30.90
C SER A 17 9.71 32.80 30.86
N THR A 18 9.47 32.18 29.69
CA THR A 18 8.51 31.05 29.57
C THR A 18 9.18 29.70 29.25
N LEU A 19 10.51 29.61 29.19
CA LEU A 19 11.22 28.36 28.82
C LEU A 19 11.67 27.50 30.01
N VAL A 20 11.38 27.86 31.24
CA VAL A 20 11.92 27.15 32.43
C VAL A 20 10.88 26.21 33.10
N ASN A 21 9.59 26.25 32.74
CA ASN A 21 8.56 25.50 33.45
C ASN A 21 7.87 24.35 32.67
N MET A 22 8.43 23.87 31.54
CA MET A 22 7.88 22.74 30.77
C MET A 22 8.84 21.57 30.63
N TRP A 23 9.42 21.10 31.75
CA TRP A 23 10.10 19.80 31.76
C TRP A 23 9.33 18.84 32.66
N SER A 24 8.22 18.33 32.18
CA SER A 24 7.69 17.06 32.64
C SER A 24 8.59 15.98 32.06
N ALA A 25 9.36 15.30 32.91
CA ALA A 25 10.19 14.19 32.49
C ALA A 25 9.28 13.05 32.00
N THR A 26 9.18 12.91 30.70
CA THR A 26 8.63 11.72 30.06
C THR A 26 9.72 10.67 30.05
N PHE A 27 9.50 9.50 30.65
CA PHE A 27 10.46 8.38 30.59
C PHE A 27 10.54 7.87 29.16
N CYS A 28 11.70 8.00 28.55
CA CYS A 28 12.04 7.39 27.27
C CYS A 28 12.76 6.06 27.50
N HIS A 29 12.09 4.96 27.23
CA HIS A 29 12.76 3.67 27.00
C HIS A 29 12.82 3.46 25.49
N LEU A 30 14.02 3.63 24.90
CA LEU A 30 14.25 3.32 23.49
C LEU A 30 15.71 2.92 23.26
N SER A 31 15.88 1.77 22.64
CA SER A 31 17.08 1.45 21.89
C SER A 31 16.97 2.09 20.49
N CYS A 32 18.07 2.55 19.94
CA CYS A 32 18.15 3.05 18.56
C CYS A 32 17.82 1.88 17.61
N GLY A 33 16.54 1.70 17.26
CA GLY A 33 16.10 0.60 16.40
C GLY A 33 14.66 0.11 16.62
N ASP A 34 14.01 0.44 17.73
CA ASP A 34 12.67 -0.06 18.03
C ASP A 34 11.65 1.05 18.36
N SER A 35 10.40 0.78 18.03
CA SER A 35 9.24 1.67 18.06
C SER A 35 9.03 2.45 19.37
N LEU A 36 8.60 3.70 19.22
CA LEU A 36 8.33 4.68 20.28
C LEU A 36 7.14 4.27 21.17
N VAL A 37 7.38 4.00 22.44
CA VAL A 37 6.34 3.94 23.47
C VAL A 37 6.59 5.03 24.51
N LEU A 38 5.72 6.04 24.56
CA LEU A 38 5.76 7.13 25.53
C LEU A 38 4.92 6.77 26.77
N HIS A 39 5.56 6.62 27.94
CA HIS A 39 4.86 6.54 29.22
C HIS A 39 5.07 7.83 30.02
N GLN A 40 3.97 8.39 30.53
CA GLN A 40 4.00 9.54 31.43
C GLN A 40 4.51 9.14 32.80
N GLY A 41 5.55 9.82 33.30
CA GLY A 41 6.13 9.57 34.62
C GLY A 41 6.82 10.79 35.24
N LEU A 42 6.73 10.87 36.50
CA LEU A 42 7.25 11.73 37.60
C LEU A 42 8.30 12.82 37.23
N GLY A 43 7.98 14.07 37.53
CA GLY A 43 8.86 15.21 37.35
C GLY A 43 10.15 15.12 38.23
N VAL A 44 11.31 15.24 37.56
CA VAL A 44 12.63 15.33 38.20
C VAL A 44 12.88 16.78 38.61
N ARG A 45 13.15 17.05 39.90
CA ARG A 45 13.52 18.40 40.36
C ARG A 45 14.96 18.72 39.99
N LEU A 46 15.27 19.98 39.69
CA LEU A 46 16.62 20.46 39.36
C LEU A 46 17.72 19.99 40.35
N GLN A 47 17.38 19.79 41.64
CA GLN A 47 18.29 19.31 42.68
C GLN A 47 18.67 17.83 42.55
N ASP A 48 17.93 17.06 41.74
CA ASP A 48 18.15 15.62 41.54
C ASP A 48 18.98 15.31 40.30
N ILE A 49 19.32 16.29 39.48
CA ILE A 49 20.06 16.13 38.20
C ILE A 49 21.47 15.53 38.41
N THR A 50 22.11 15.82 39.56
CA THR A 50 23.48 15.37 39.86
C THR A 50 23.57 13.95 40.37
N LYS A 51 22.47 13.28 40.66
CA LYS A 51 22.48 11.87 41.07
C LYS A 51 22.90 10.96 39.91
N PRO A 52 23.82 9.99 40.10
CA PRO A 52 24.36 9.15 39.04
C PRO A 52 23.29 8.47 38.19
N ARG A 53 22.17 8.04 38.78
CA ARG A 53 21.03 7.43 38.10
C ARG A 53 20.31 8.39 37.15
N ASN A 54 20.22 9.68 37.54
CA ASN A 54 19.56 10.71 36.74
C ASN A 54 20.46 11.21 35.64
N ILE A 55 21.79 11.28 35.85
CA ILE A 55 22.76 11.59 34.80
C ILE A 55 22.72 10.56 33.69
N HIS A 56 22.62 9.26 34.01
CA HIS A 56 22.50 8.22 33.00
C HIS A 56 21.22 8.38 32.16
N LEU A 57 20.09 8.70 32.79
CA LEU A 57 18.81 8.95 32.12
C LEU A 57 18.88 10.18 31.22
N ILE A 58 19.50 11.27 31.68
CA ILE A 58 19.71 12.50 30.91
C ILE A 58 20.60 12.22 29.69
N MET A 59 21.65 11.44 29.84
CA MET A 59 22.51 11.04 28.72
C MET A 59 21.78 10.16 27.71
N GLN A 60 20.93 9.24 28.17
CA GLN A 60 20.07 8.46 27.27
C GLN A 60 19.08 9.35 26.51
N CYS A 61 18.41 10.30 27.18
CA CYS A 61 17.52 11.26 26.52
C CYS A 61 18.28 12.16 25.53
N PHE A 62 19.48 12.60 25.86
CA PHE A 62 20.33 13.40 24.97
C PHE A 62 20.76 12.61 23.74
N ASN A 63 21.21 11.35 23.92
CA ASN A 63 21.56 10.47 22.82
C ASN A 63 20.34 10.19 21.90
N LEU A 64 19.16 9.98 22.49
CA LEU A 64 17.94 9.83 21.73
C LEU A 64 17.60 11.09 20.92
N PHE A 65 17.75 12.28 21.53
CA PHE A 65 17.55 13.56 20.86
C PHE A 65 18.51 13.73 19.67
N VAL A 66 19.80 13.40 19.86
CA VAL A 66 20.80 13.43 18.79
C VAL A 66 20.44 12.43 17.67
N CYS A 67 20.00 11.21 18.02
CA CYS A 67 19.54 10.22 17.05
C CYS A 67 18.31 10.71 16.24
N LEU A 68 17.35 11.34 16.90
CA LEU A 68 16.16 11.90 16.23
C LEU A 68 16.53 13.03 15.24
N PHE A 69 17.47 13.91 15.63
CA PHE A 69 17.97 14.96 14.73
C PHE A 69 18.75 14.40 13.54
N ALA A 70 19.61 13.42 13.77
CA ALA A 70 20.36 12.76 12.70
C ALA A 70 19.42 12.06 11.72
N GLU A 71 18.37 11.38 12.21
CA GLU A 71 17.37 10.75 11.36
C GLU A 71 16.53 11.78 10.60
N ALA A 72 16.12 12.88 11.24
CA ALA A 72 15.39 13.95 10.56
C ALA A 72 16.23 14.59 9.43
N ASP A 73 17.52 14.82 9.64
CA ASP A 73 18.45 15.32 8.62
C ASP A 73 18.61 14.29 7.47
N ARG A 74 18.72 13.01 7.80
CA ARG A 74 18.77 11.93 6.82
C ARG A 74 17.48 11.89 5.97
N ARG A 75 16.30 11.95 6.60
CA ARG A 75 15.00 11.97 5.90
C ARG A 75 14.86 13.19 4.99
N LEU A 76 15.31 14.35 5.47
CA LEU A 76 15.28 15.59 4.67
C LEU A 76 16.16 15.47 3.42
N LYS A 77 17.34 14.85 3.51
CA LYS A 77 18.21 14.61 2.35
C LYS A 77 17.54 13.66 1.34
N ILE A 78 16.97 12.54 1.81
CA ILE A 78 16.23 11.61 0.97
C ILE A 78 15.05 12.31 0.29
N PHE A 79 14.29 13.10 1.04
CA PHE A 79 13.17 13.87 0.51
C PHE A 79 13.61 14.79 -0.64
N HIS A 80 14.72 15.53 -0.50
CA HIS A 80 15.24 16.38 -1.57
C HIS A 80 15.71 15.60 -2.81
N GLU A 81 16.30 14.43 -2.63
CA GLU A 81 16.69 13.55 -3.74
C GLU A 81 15.47 12.98 -4.46
N ASN A 82 14.45 12.59 -3.70
CA ASN A 82 13.19 12.09 -4.22
C ASN A 82 12.40 13.16 -4.99
N LEU A 83 12.45 14.43 -4.57
CA LEU A 83 11.86 15.53 -5.36
C LEU A 83 12.47 15.61 -6.75
N LYS A 84 13.80 15.54 -6.87
CA LYS A 84 14.48 15.52 -8.17
C LYS A 84 14.08 14.30 -9.02
N THR A 85 13.89 13.16 -8.37
CA THR A 85 13.41 11.93 -9.03
C THR A 85 11.99 12.10 -9.54
N ALA A 86 11.10 12.69 -8.74
CA ALA A 86 9.73 13.00 -9.14
C ALA A 86 9.68 13.99 -10.30
N GLU A 87 10.52 15.05 -10.28
CA GLU A 87 10.65 16.01 -11.39
C GLU A 87 11.13 15.34 -12.67
N LYS A 88 12.12 14.45 -12.59
CA LYS A 88 12.60 13.68 -13.73
C LYS A 88 11.53 12.73 -14.28
N LEU A 89 10.79 12.06 -13.39
CA LEU A 89 9.65 11.21 -13.74
C LEU A 89 8.58 12.04 -14.47
N GLN A 90 8.22 13.21 -13.93
CA GLN A 90 7.27 14.14 -14.53
C GLN A 90 7.71 14.57 -15.94
N SER A 91 8.99 14.88 -16.12
CA SER A 91 9.51 15.35 -17.42
C SER A 91 9.55 14.27 -18.51
N LEU A 92 9.56 12.99 -18.12
CA LEU A 92 9.68 11.84 -19.02
C LEU A 92 8.39 11.02 -19.13
N ASP A 93 7.37 11.36 -18.36
CA ASP A 93 6.06 10.69 -18.45
C ASP A 93 5.38 11.03 -19.78
N GLN A 94 4.86 10.01 -20.46
CA GLN A 94 4.21 10.14 -21.77
C GLN A 94 2.68 10.20 -21.66
N GLY A 95 2.15 10.11 -20.45
CA GLY A 95 0.73 10.17 -20.15
C GLY A 95 0.26 11.56 -19.71
N SER A 96 -0.57 11.58 -18.70
CA SER A 96 -1.09 12.81 -18.09
C SER A 96 -0.91 12.82 -16.56
N ALA A 97 -0.02 11.96 -16.05
CA ALA A 97 0.19 11.85 -14.61
C ALA A 97 0.86 13.09 -14.03
N GLU A 98 0.51 13.38 -12.78
CA GLU A 98 1.22 14.31 -11.92
C GLU A 98 2.01 13.51 -10.88
N TYR A 99 3.31 13.77 -10.79
CA TYR A 99 4.21 13.21 -9.79
C TYR A 99 4.66 14.29 -8.83
N GLY A 100 4.99 13.91 -7.59
CA GLY A 100 5.44 14.87 -6.59
C GLY A 100 5.50 14.27 -5.20
N VAL A 101 5.26 15.12 -4.20
CA VAL A 101 5.28 14.72 -2.80
C VAL A 101 4.15 13.77 -2.49
N THR A 102 4.50 12.62 -1.91
CA THR A 102 3.60 11.61 -1.35
C THR A 102 4.05 11.28 0.06
N LYS A 103 3.29 10.45 0.77
CA LYS A 103 3.67 9.92 2.09
C LYS A 103 4.92 9.04 2.08
N PHE A 104 5.46 8.71 0.92
CA PHE A 104 6.67 7.91 0.74
C PHE A 104 7.89 8.75 0.32
N SER A 105 7.76 10.07 0.29
CA SER A 105 8.80 10.94 -0.28
C SER A 105 10.06 11.07 0.57
N ASP A 106 10.04 10.64 1.82
CA ASP A 106 11.18 10.58 2.73
C ASP A 106 11.79 9.17 2.83
N LEU A 107 11.28 8.20 2.06
CA LEU A 107 11.82 6.85 1.98
C LEU A 107 12.80 6.71 0.81
N THR A 108 13.91 6.02 1.02
CA THR A 108 14.73 5.58 -0.13
C THR A 108 13.97 4.57 -0.96
N VAL A 109 14.42 4.34 -2.21
CA VAL A 109 13.85 3.31 -3.08
C VAL A 109 13.94 1.93 -2.43
N GLU A 110 15.05 1.64 -1.75
CA GLU A 110 15.30 0.38 -1.05
C GLU A 110 14.37 0.21 0.16
N GLU A 111 14.18 1.28 0.96
CA GLU A 111 13.24 1.29 2.08
C GLU A 111 11.80 1.08 1.59
N PHE A 112 11.39 1.84 0.57
CA PHE A 112 10.06 1.69 -0.03
C PHE A 112 9.82 0.26 -0.56
N ARG A 113 10.80 -0.31 -1.31
CA ARG A 113 10.71 -1.68 -1.83
C ARG A 113 10.66 -2.73 -0.72
N SER A 114 11.47 -2.58 0.32
CA SER A 114 11.54 -3.58 1.40
C SER A 114 10.30 -3.61 2.27
N VAL A 115 9.59 -2.48 2.42
CA VAL A 115 8.46 -2.31 3.33
C VAL A 115 7.11 -2.49 2.61
N TYR A 116 6.96 -1.87 1.44
CA TYR A 116 5.66 -1.78 0.74
C TYR A 116 5.54 -2.69 -0.47
N LEU A 117 6.65 -3.20 -1.00
CA LEU A 117 6.65 -4.02 -2.20
C LEU A 117 6.98 -5.49 -1.90
N ASN A 118 6.89 -6.30 -2.93
CA ASN A 118 7.10 -7.75 -2.88
C ASN A 118 8.16 -8.17 -3.91
N PRO A 119 9.45 -8.18 -3.56
CA PRO A 119 10.52 -8.55 -4.47
C PRO A 119 10.47 -10.02 -4.92
N MET A 120 9.71 -10.88 -4.25
CA MET A 120 9.52 -12.28 -4.65
C MET A 120 8.80 -12.40 -6.00
N LEU A 121 7.95 -11.41 -6.37
CA LEU A 121 7.24 -11.42 -7.66
C LEU A 121 8.18 -11.43 -8.88
N SER A 122 9.42 -10.96 -8.76
CA SER A 122 10.43 -11.05 -9.82
C SER A 122 11.22 -12.35 -9.82
N GLN A 123 11.09 -13.19 -8.78
CA GLN A 123 11.81 -14.45 -8.60
C GLN A 123 10.90 -15.65 -8.93
N TRP A 124 10.51 -15.78 -10.19
CA TRP A 124 9.48 -16.70 -10.73
C TRP A 124 9.68 -18.20 -10.45
N THR A 125 10.71 -18.62 -9.72
CA THR A 125 11.13 -20.03 -9.61
C THR A 125 10.28 -20.89 -8.66
N GLN A 126 9.33 -20.32 -7.93
CA GLN A 126 8.53 -21.04 -6.93
C GLN A 126 7.01 -20.85 -7.07
N HIS A 127 6.52 -20.38 -8.22
CA HIS A 127 5.08 -20.23 -8.44
C HIS A 127 4.44 -21.53 -8.90
N ARG A 128 3.22 -21.79 -8.46
CA ARG A 128 2.35 -22.79 -9.05
C ARG A 128 1.95 -22.35 -10.45
N GLU A 129 2.08 -23.23 -11.43
CA GLU A 129 1.49 -23.00 -12.75
C GLU A 129 -0.03 -23.08 -12.66
N LEU A 130 -0.69 -21.99 -13.03
CA LEU A 130 -2.13 -21.94 -13.14
C LEU A 130 -2.57 -22.45 -14.52
N LYS A 131 -3.78 -23.02 -14.58
CA LYS A 131 -4.40 -23.34 -15.87
C LYS A 131 -4.70 -22.05 -16.61
N ARG A 132 -4.51 -22.03 -17.92
CA ARG A 132 -4.95 -20.89 -18.73
C ARG A 132 -6.48 -20.76 -18.70
N ALA A 133 -6.94 -19.54 -18.52
CA ALA A 133 -8.33 -19.20 -18.74
C ALA A 133 -8.72 -19.41 -20.22
N PRO A 134 -9.97 -19.80 -20.51
CA PRO A 134 -10.48 -19.71 -21.87
C PRO A 134 -10.49 -18.24 -22.31
N PRO A 135 -10.36 -17.94 -23.61
CA PRO A 135 -10.56 -16.59 -24.13
C PRO A 135 -11.93 -16.06 -23.75
N ALA A 136 -12.05 -14.73 -23.62
CA ALA A 136 -13.34 -14.08 -23.43
C ALA A 136 -14.30 -14.39 -24.59
N ALA A 137 -15.58 -14.58 -24.28
CA ALA A 137 -16.57 -14.90 -25.30
C ALA A 137 -16.94 -13.70 -26.17
N GLN A 138 -16.76 -12.49 -25.66
CA GLN A 138 -17.07 -11.25 -26.35
C GLN A 138 -15.86 -10.29 -26.36
N PRO A 139 -15.73 -9.44 -27.41
CA PRO A 139 -14.70 -8.40 -27.41
C PRO A 139 -14.95 -7.39 -26.29
N ALA A 140 -13.86 -6.79 -25.80
CA ALA A 140 -13.94 -5.76 -24.77
C ALA A 140 -14.80 -4.55 -25.22
N PRO A 141 -15.72 -4.04 -24.39
CA PRO A 141 -16.33 -2.73 -24.59
C PRO A 141 -15.26 -1.61 -24.52
N ASP A 142 -15.62 -0.41 -24.96
CA ASP A 142 -14.70 0.74 -24.98
C ASP A 142 -14.18 1.11 -23.57
N SER A 143 -15.01 0.94 -22.55
CA SER A 143 -14.69 1.15 -21.15
C SER A 143 -15.48 0.22 -20.24
N TRP A 144 -14.91 -0.10 -19.08
CA TRP A 144 -15.55 -0.90 -18.06
C TRP A 144 -14.99 -0.58 -16.68
N ASP A 145 -15.85 -0.55 -15.65
CA ASP A 145 -15.40 -0.28 -14.27
C ASP A 145 -16.28 -1.04 -13.27
N TRP A 146 -15.69 -2.02 -12.59
CA TRP A 146 -16.39 -2.84 -11.61
C TRP A 146 -16.80 -2.11 -10.33
N ARG A 147 -16.25 -0.91 -10.07
CA ARG A 147 -16.70 -0.04 -8.98
C ARG A 147 -18.13 0.45 -9.22
N GLU A 148 -18.47 0.75 -10.47
CA GLU A 148 -19.80 1.19 -10.88
C GLU A 148 -20.83 0.04 -10.85
N HIS A 149 -20.35 -1.21 -10.87
CA HIS A 149 -21.17 -2.42 -10.82
C HIS A 149 -21.21 -3.08 -9.43
N GLY A 150 -20.64 -2.45 -8.39
CA GLY A 150 -20.71 -2.91 -7.01
C GLY A 150 -19.84 -4.12 -6.66
N ALA A 151 -18.86 -4.47 -7.50
CA ALA A 151 -17.99 -5.65 -7.31
C ALA A 151 -16.66 -5.34 -6.63
N VAL A 152 -16.47 -4.13 -6.09
CA VAL A 152 -15.19 -3.68 -5.50
C VAL A 152 -15.44 -3.07 -4.13
N ASN A 153 -14.85 -3.67 -3.10
CA ASN A 153 -14.85 -3.16 -1.73
C ASN A 153 -14.06 -1.84 -1.60
N PRO A 154 -14.24 -1.06 -0.53
CA PRO A 154 -13.41 0.11 -0.23
C PRO A 154 -11.91 -0.21 -0.25
N VAL A 155 -11.09 0.83 -0.46
CA VAL A 155 -9.63 0.70 -0.45
C VAL A 155 -9.15 0.40 0.97
N LYS A 156 -8.32 -0.63 1.10
CA LYS A 156 -7.69 -1.04 2.35
C LYS A 156 -6.22 -0.57 2.42
N ASN A 157 -5.56 -0.80 3.55
CA ASN A 157 -4.17 -0.39 3.76
C ASN A 157 -3.34 -1.53 4.35
N GLN A 158 -2.37 -2.01 3.56
CA GLN A 158 -1.43 -3.06 3.98
C GLN A 158 -0.41 -2.60 5.05
N GLY A 159 -0.30 -1.29 5.30
CA GLY A 159 0.68 -0.74 6.23
C GLY A 159 2.12 -1.09 5.85
N MET A 160 2.97 -1.27 6.85
CA MET A 160 4.39 -1.59 6.68
C MET A 160 4.62 -3.11 6.57
N CYS A 161 3.91 -3.76 5.68
CA CYS A 161 3.96 -5.20 5.43
C CYS A 161 3.91 -5.45 3.91
N GLY A 162 4.84 -6.22 3.35
CA GLY A 162 4.86 -6.59 1.94
C GLY A 162 3.79 -7.61 1.55
N SER A 163 2.55 -7.40 2.00
CA SER A 163 1.40 -8.28 1.81
C SER A 163 0.51 -7.93 0.61
N CYS A 164 0.98 -7.10 -0.30
CA CYS A 164 0.23 -6.70 -1.50
C CYS A 164 -0.34 -7.89 -2.29
N TRP A 165 0.36 -9.03 -2.30
CA TRP A 165 -0.08 -10.29 -2.90
C TRP A 165 -1.38 -10.82 -2.28
N ALA A 166 -1.54 -10.70 -0.94
CA ALA A 166 -2.75 -11.10 -0.24
C ALA A 166 -3.90 -10.13 -0.56
N PHE A 167 -3.67 -8.80 -0.53
CA PHE A 167 -4.69 -7.79 -0.89
C PHE A 167 -5.18 -7.93 -2.33
N SER A 168 -4.27 -8.22 -3.25
CA SER A 168 -4.60 -8.43 -4.66
C SER A 168 -5.51 -9.66 -4.86
N VAL A 169 -5.18 -10.79 -4.22
CA VAL A 169 -5.94 -12.04 -4.32
C VAL A 169 -7.29 -11.92 -3.60
N ILE A 170 -7.31 -11.39 -2.38
CA ILE A 170 -8.55 -11.20 -1.63
C ILE A 170 -9.50 -10.27 -2.39
N GLY A 171 -9.02 -9.15 -2.92
CA GLY A 171 -9.85 -8.26 -3.73
C GLY A 171 -10.42 -8.93 -4.99
N ASN A 172 -9.66 -9.81 -5.63
CA ASN A 172 -10.16 -10.61 -6.73
C ASN A 172 -11.26 -11.59 -6.28
N ILE A 173 -11.06 -12.31 -5.18
CA ILE A 173 -12.04 -13.25 -4.63
C ILE A 173 -13.32 -12.53 -4.19
N GLU A 174 -13.22 -11.37 -3.55
CA GLU A 174 -14.35 -10.51 -3.20
C GLU A 174 -15.23 -10.20 -4.44
N GLY A 175 -14.58 -9.82 -5.55
CA GLY A 175 -15.26 -9.54 -6.82
C GLY A 175 -15.88 -10.78 -7.44
N GLN A 176 -15.15 -11.90 -7.50
CA GLN A 176 -15.67 -13.17 -8.03
C GLN A 176 -16.85 -13.71 -7.21
N TRP A 177 -16.75 -13.62 -5.89
CA TRP A 177 -17.82 -14.01 -4.99
C TRP A 177 -19.07 -13.17 -5.16
N PHE A 178 -18.89 -11.84 -5.31
CA PHE A 178 -20.01 -10.93 -5.60
C PHE A 178 -20.72 -11.29 -6.91
N LEU A 179 -19.97 -11.53 -7.98
CA LEU A 179 -20.56 -11.88 -9.28
C LEU A 179 -21.35 -13.18 -9.23
N LYS A 180 -20.92 -14.14 -8.44
CA LYS A 180 -21.60 -15.43 -8.30
C LYS A 180 -22.78 -15.37 -7.35
N ASN A 181 -22.66 -14.68 -6.22
CA ASN A 181 -23.60 -14.76 -5.10
C ASN A 181 -24.41 -13.47 -4.87
N GLY A 182 -24.11 -12.37 -5.59
CA GLY A 182 -24.81 -11.09 -5.48
C GLY A 182 -24.53 -10.31 -4.19
N SER A 183 -23.59 -10.76 -3.35
CA SER A 183 -23.24 -10.12 -2.08
C SER A 183 -21.76 -9.79 -2.02
N LEU A 184 -21.42 -8.51 -1.88
CA LEU A 184 -20.05 -8.05 -1.69
C LEU A 184 -19.68 -8.15 -0.22
N ILE A 185 -18.68 -8.99 0.10
CA ILE A 185 -18.21 -9.26 1.46
C ILE A 185 -16.76 -8.80 1.55
N SER A 186 -16.38 -8.12 2.64
CA SER A 186 -14.98 -7.83 2.94
C SER A 186 -14.32 -9.05 3.56
N LEU A 187 -13.33 -9.60 2.89
CA LEU A 187 -12.62 -10.83 3.27
C LEU A 187 -11.26 -10.51 3.91
N SER A 188 -10.70 -11.48 4.64
CA SER A 188 -9.49 -11.33 5.43
C SER A 188 -8.22 -11.51 4.61
N GLU A 189 -7.40 -10.48 4.53
CA GLU A 189 -6.01 -10.57 4.05
C GLU A 189 -5.08 -11.16 5.11
N GLN A 190 -5.39 -10.96 6.39
CA GLN A 190 -4.59 -11.49 7.50
C GLN A 190 -4.57 -13.01 7.51
N GLU A 191 -5.67 -13.64 7.15
CA GLU A 191 -5.74 -15.10 7.05
C GLU A 191 -4.66 -15.64 6.10
N LEU A 192 -4.48 -15.05 4.92
CA LEU A 192 -3.38 -15.41 4.02
C LEU A 192 -2.00 -15.13 4.63
N VAL A 193 -1.82 -13.95 5.25
CA VAL A 193 -0.55 -13.59 5.90
C VAL A 193 -0.15 -14.60 6.97
N ASP A 194 -1.12 -15.14 7.71
CA ASP A 194 -0.88 -16.05 8.83
C ASP A 194 -0.90 -17.53 8.46
N CYS A 195 -1.76 -17.92 7.53
CA CYS A 195 -2.07 -19.33 7.27
C CYS A 195 -1.43 -19.88 5.98
N ASP A 196 -0.98 -19.03 5.06
CA ASP A 196 -0.19 -19.50 3.93
C ASP A 196 1.15 -20.05 4.41
N GLY A 197 1.35 -21.36 4.19
CA GLY A 197 2.56 -22.08 4.60
C GLY A 197 3.69 -22.02 3.58
N VAL A 198 3.46 -21.49 2.38
CA VAL A 198 4.43 -21.44 1.26
C VAL A 198 5.07 -20.07 1.17
N ASP A 199 4.26 -19.01 1.26
CA ASP A 199 4.69 -17.63 1.13
C ASP A 199 5.31 -17.07 2.43
N LYS A 200 5.95 -15.90 2.31
CA LYS A 200 6.76 -15.34 3.41
C LYS A 200 6.05 -14.20 4.15
N ALA A 201 4.71 -14.19 4.13
CA ALA A 201 3.89 -13.19 4.82
C ALA A 201 4.27 -11.75 4.44
N CYS A 202 4.71 -10.92 5.40
CA CYS A 202 5.14 -9.54 5.13
C CYS A 202 6.44 -9.41 4.31
N ARG A 203 7.15 -10.51 4.07
CA ARG A 203 8.34 -10.51 3.18
C ARG A 203 7.99 -10.90 1.75
N GLY A 204 6.71 -11.01 1.44
CA GLY A 204 6.18 -11.27 0.12
C GLY A 204 5.56 -12.65 -0.06
N GLY A 205 4.83 -12.80 -1.15
CA GLY A 205 4.17 -14.01 -1.60
C GLY A 205 3.76 -13.90 -3.07
N LEU A 206 3.16 -14.96 -3.58
CA LEU A 206 2.73 -15.06 -4.98
C LEU A 206 1.21 -15.26 -5.06
N PRO A 207 0.49 -14.55 -5.94
CA PRO A 207 -0.95 -14.74 -6.10
C PRO A 207 -1.34 -16.20 -6.37
N SER A 208 -0.56 -16.93 -7.16
CA SER A 208 -0.81 -18.36 -7.45
C SER A 208 -0.77 -19.24 -6.20
N ASN A 209 0.17 -18.97 -5.27
CA ASN A 209 0.28 -19.72 -4.03
C ASN A 209 -0.85 -19.35 -3.07
N ALA A 210 -1.24 -18.06 -3.03
CA ALA A 210 -2.34 -17.57 -2.23
C ALA A 210 -3.67 -18.25 -2.61
N TYR A 211 -3.97 -18.39 -3.90
CA TYR A 211 -5.15 -19.15 -4.34
C TYR A 211 -5.08 -20.60 -3.85
N GLU A 212 -3.92 -21.25 -4.01
CA GLU A 212 -3.75 -22.63 -3.52
C GLU A 212 -3.93 -22.76 -2.01
N ALA A 213 -3.45 -21.77 -1.25
CA ALA A 213 -3.64 -21.75 0.20
C ALA A 213 -5.12 -21.69 0.57
N ILE A 214 -5.89 -20.82 -0.08
CA ILE A 214 -7.35 -20.71 0.12
C ILE A 214 -8.09 -21.97 -0.32
N GLU A 215 -7.71 -22.58 -1.45
CA GLU A 215 -8.27 -23.88 -1.88
C GLU A 215 -8.04 -24.96 -0.82
N LYS A 216 -6.84 -25.02 -0.23
CA LYS A 216 -6.47 -25.99 0.81
C LYS A 216 -7.14 -25.73 2.16
N LEU A 217 -7.29 -24.46 2.56
CA LEU A 217 -8.02 -24.08 3.78
C LEU A 217 -9.52 -24.37 3.66
N GLY A 218 -10.05 -24.36 2.44
CA GLY A 218 -11.47 -24.57 2.17
C GLY A 218 -12.28 -23.29 2.15
N GLY A 219 -11.64 -22.14 2.16
CA GLY A 219 -12.27 -20.82 2.01
C GLY A 219 -11.61 -19.72 2.83
N VAL A 220 -12.31 -18.60 2.99
CA VAL A 220 -11.84 -17.37 3.63
C VAL A 220 -12.87 -16.85 4.62
N GLU A 221 -12.41 -16.38 5.78
CA GLU A 221 -13.22 -15.66 6.78
C GLU A 221 -13.43 -14.19 6.39
N THR A 222 -14.33 -13.50 7.10
CA THR A 222 -14.52 -12.05 6.91
C THR A 222 -13.35 -11.27 7.52
N GLU A 223 -13.14 -10.03 7.04
CA GLU A 223 -12.22 -9.08 7.67
C GLU A 223 -12.57 -8.80 9.14
N ASN A 224 -13.86 -8.87 9.51
CA ASN A 224 -14.29 -8.66 10.89
C ASN A 224 -13.96 -9.84 11.80
N ASP A 225 -14.00 -11.07 11.29
CA ASP A 225 -13.72 -12.29 12.07
C ASP A 225 -12.22 -12.58 12.17
N TYR A 226 -11.45 -12.15 11.18
CA TYR A 226 -10.00 -12.32 11.12
C TYR A 226 -9.34 -11.02 10.64
N SER A 227 -9.28 -10.03 11.53
CA SER A 227 -8.90 -8.65 11.20
C SER A 227 -7.42 -8.48 10.85
N TYR A 228 -7.15 -7.56 9.91
CA TYR A 228 -5.80 -7.25 9.47
C TYR A 228 -4.96 -6.54 10.53
N THR A 229 -3.75 -7.04 10.80
CA THR A 229 -2.82 -6.54 11.81
C THR A 229 -1.48 -6.05 11.22
N GLY A 230 -1.19 -6.39 9.96
CA GLY A 230 0.03 -5.95 9.27
C GLY A 230 1.32 -6.63 9.73
N HIS A 231 1.23 -7.76 10.42
CA HIS A 231 2.37 -8.61 10.79
C HIS A 231 1.94 -10.07 10.86
N LYS A 232 2.89 -11.00 10.66
CA LYS A 232 2.60 -12.43 10.75
C LYS A 232 2.33 -12.85 12.19
N GLN A 233 1.20 -13.55 12.38
CA GLN A 233 0.81 -14.18 13.63
C GLN A 233 0.72 -15.70 13.46
N LYS A 234 0.31 -16.39 14.52
CA LYS A 234 -0.09 -17.78 14.42
C LYS A 234 -1.42 -17.88 13.68
N CYS A 235 -1.51 -18.81 12.73
CA CYS A 235 -2.76 -19.09 12.03
C CYS A 235 -3.86 -19.50 13.03
N ASP A 236 -4.98 -18.77 13.02
CA ASP A 236 -6.16 -18.99 13.87
C ASP A 236 -7.42 -19.23 13.03
N PHE A 237 -7.22 -19.78 11.83
CA PHE A 237 -8.29 -20.11 10.90
C PHE A 237 -9.34 -21.04 11.51
N THR A 238 -10.61 -20.72 11.31
CA THR A 238 -11.74 -21.48 11.82
C THR A 238 -12.71 -21.82 10.68
N SER A 239 -12.75 -23.08 10.26
CA SER A 239 -13.58 -23.52 9.12
C SER A 239 -15.07 -23.18 9.25
N GLY A 240 -15.59 -23.09 10.49
CA GLY A 240 -16.97 -22.69 10.77
C GLY A 240 -17.29 -21.22 10.54
N LYS A 241 -16.26 -20.36 10.30
CA LYS A 241 -16.39 -18.92 10.00
C LYS A 241 -16.17 -18.60 8.52
N VAL A 242 -15.90 -19.59 7.69
CA VAL A 242 -15.72 -19.41 6.25
C VAL A 242 -17.00 -18.86 5.62
N VAL A 243 -16.89 -17.79 4.86
CA VAL A 243 -17.99 -17.11 4.17
C VAL A 243 -17.87 -17.12 2.65
N ALA A 244 -16.66 -17.33 2.15
CA ALA A 244 -16.38 -17.42 0.73
C ALA A 244 -15.37 -18.54 0.44
N TYR A 245 -15.50 -19.21 -0.70
CA TYR A 245 -14.56 -20.23 -1.15
C TYR A 245 -14.33 -20.12 -2.66
N ILE A 246 -13.26 -20.72 -3.14
CA ILE A 246 -12.94 -20.81 -4.55
C ILE A 246 -12.79 -22.28 -4.95
N ASN A 247 -13.12 -22.57 -6.20
CA ASN A 247 -13.03 -23.94 -6.75
C ASN A 247 -11.70 -24.18 -7.46
N SER A 248 -11.11 -23.14 -8.02
CA SER A 248 -9.83 -23.16 -8.71
C SER A 248 -9.34 -21.74 -8.97
N SER A 249 -8.22 -21.64 -9.66
CA SER A 249 -7.68 -20.38 -10.15
C SER A 249 -7.11 -20.53 -11.56
N VAL A 250 -7.10 -19.42 -12.31
CA VAL A 250 -6.66 -19.40 -13.72
C VAL A 250 -5.71 -18.24 -14.00
N GLU A 251 -4.79 -18.45 -14.97
CA GLU A 251 -3.96 -17.40 -15.53
C GLU A 251 -4.64 -16.84 -16.79
N ILE A 252 -4.70 -15.52 -16.90
CA ILE A 252 -5.27 -14.81 -18.05
C ILE A 252 -4.19 -14.62 -19.12
N ASP A 253 -4.60 -14.56 -20.37
CA ASP A 253 -3.67 -14.30 -21.50
C ASP A 253 -2.91 -12.97 -21.30
N LYS A 254 -1.73 -12.87 -21.93
CA LYS A 254 -0.84 -11.71 -21.82
C LYS A 254 -1.15 -10.60 -22.83
N ASP A 255 -2.12 -10.79 -23.72
CA ASP A 255 -2.62 -9.71 -24.57
C ASP A 255 -3.50 -8.76 -23.76
N GLU A 256 -3.15 -7.49 -23.72
CA GLU A 256 -3.93 -6.48 -22.99
C GLU A 256 -5.38 -6.34 -23.50
N LYS A 257 -5.67 -6.72 -24.75
CA LYS A 257 -7.03 -6.75 -25.28
C LYS A 257 -7.83 -7.91 -24.69
N GLU A 258 -7.20 -9.09 -24.57
CA GLU A 258 -7.79 -10.25 -23.91
C GLU A 258 -7.98 -10.00 -22.42
N ILE A 259 -7.02 -9.35 -21.75
CA ILE A 259 -7.17 -8.95 -20.35
C ILE A 259 -8.38 -8.02 -20.18
N ALA A 260 -8.57 -7.04 -21.08
CA ALA A 260 -9.69 -6.12 -21.04
C ALA A 260 -11.03 -6.84 -21.26
N ALA A 261 -11.09 -7.72 -22.25
CA ALA A 261 -12.30 -8.50 -22.56
C ALA A 261 -12.65 -9.42 -21.39
N TRP A 262 -11.68 -10.16 -20.88
CA TRP A 262 -11.87 -11.07 -19.75
C TRP A 262 -12.28 -10.33 -18.47
N LEU A 263 -11.64 -9.18 -18.17
CA LEU A 263 -12.02 -8.34 -17.04
C LEU A 263 -13.46 -7.87 -17.13
N ALA A 264 -13.89 -7.38 -18.29
CA ALA A 264 -15.27 -6.90 -18.48
C ALA A 264 -16.31 -8.02 -18.35
N GLU A 265 -15.99 -9.23 -18.78
CA GLU A 265 -16.90 -10.38 -18.73
C GLU A 265 -16.92 -11.09 -17.38
N HIS A 266 -15.77 -11.20 -16.71
CA HIS A 266 -15.59 -12.11 -15.59
C HIS A 266 -15.21 -11.45 -14.25
N GLY A 267 -14.97 -10.14 -14.19
CA GLY A 267 -14.72 -9.46 -12.91
C GLY A 267 -13.32 -8.91 -12.73
N PRO A 268 -13.05 -8.25 -11.58
CA PRO A 268 -11.74 -7.73 -11.23
C PRO A 268 -10.65 -8.79 -11.25
N LEU A 269 -9.40 -8.41 -11.60
CA LEU A 269 -8.27 -9.34 -11.76
C LEU A 269 -7.15 -9.03 -10.77
N SER A 270 -6.54 -10.05 -10.20
CA SER A 270 -5.23 -9.93 -9.56
C SER A 270 -4.15 -9.79 -10.63
N VAL A 271 -3.40 -8.68 -10.59
CA VAL A 271 -2.30 -8.40 -11.52
C VAL A 271 -1.06 -7.95 -10.76
N ALA A 272 0.10 -8.01 -11.43
CA ALA A 272 1.34 -7.51 -10.85
C ALA A 272 2.08 -6.61 -11.82
N LEU A 273 2.84 -5.65 -11.28
CA LEU A 273 3.55 -4.63 -12.05
C LEU A 273 4.82 -4.15 -11.32
N ASN A 274 5.62 -3.34 -12.02
CA ASN A 274 6.71 -2.59 -11.41
C ASN A 274 6.16 -1.29 -10.79
N ALA A 275 6.35 -1.11 -9.50
CA ALA A 275 5.75 -0.01 -8.72
C ALA A 275 6.69 1.18 -8.47
N PHE A 276 7.85 1.27 -9.11
CA PHE A 276 8.80 2.36 -8.86
C PHE A 276 8.16 3.75 -9.02
N ALA A 277 7.46 3.98 -10.14
CA ALA A 277 6.80 5.26 -10.41
C ALA A 277 5.65 5.57 -9.44
N MET A 278 5.05 4.54 -8.86
CA MET A 278 3.93 4.65 -7.93
C MET A 278 4.34 5.33 -6.61
N GLN A 279 5.63 5.29 -6.22
CA GLN A 279 6.13 6.00 -5.03
C GLN A 279 5.85 7.50 -5.08
N PHE A 280 5.84 8.09 -6.27
CA PHE A 280 5.71 9.53 -6.50
C PHE A 280 4.39 9.96 -7.14
N TYR A 281 3.52 9.01 -7.48
CA TYR A 281 2.28 9.26 -8.20
C TYR A 281 1.25 10.00 -7.34
N ARG A 282 0.60 11.00 -7.92
CA ARG A 282 -0.48 11.77 -7.31
C ARG A 282 -1.82 11.61 -8.01
N LYS A 283 -1.86 11.76 -9.32
CA LYS A 283 -3.09 11.63 -10.14
C LYS A 283 -2.77 11.57 -11.64
N GLY A 284 -3.80 11.37 -12.46
CA GLY A 284 -3.71 11.32 -13.91
C GLY A 284 -3.36 9.93 -14.44
N VAL A 285 -3.20 9.78 -15.76
CA VAL A 285 -2.80 8.52 -16.38
C VAL A 285 -1.29 8.45 -16.46
N SER A 286 -0.68 7.56 -15.71
CA SER A 286 0.76 7.33 -15.65
C SER A 286 1.22 6.52 -16.87
N HIS A 287 2.19 7.03 -17.61
CA HIS A 287 2.87 6.34 -18.68
C HIS A 287 4.38 6.56 -18.54
N PRO A 288 5.00 6.03 -17.49
CA PRO A 288 6.38 6.28 -17.18
C PRO A 288 7.30 5.67 -18.24
N PHE A 289 8.41 6.35 -18.49
CA PHE A 289 9.44 5.81 -19.38
C PHE A 289 10.05 4.52 -18.77
N LYS A 290 10.47 3.58 -19.63
CA LYS A 290 10.92 2.22 -19.23
C LYS A 290 12.03 2.20 -18.16
N ILE A 291 12.82 3.25 -18.03
CA ILE A 291 13.85 3.36 -16.98
C ILE A 291 13.23 3.44 -15.57
N PHE A 292 11.99 3.94 -15.45
CA PHE A 292 11.25 4.05 -14.19
C PHE A 292 10.13 3.02 -14.07
N CYS A 293 10.02 2.11 -15.05
CA CYS A 293 8.90 1.20 -15.15
C CYS A 293 9.34 -0.06 -15.93
N ASN A 294 10.38 -0.73 -15.42
CA ASN A 294 10.95 -1.90 -16.07
C ASN A 294 9.96 -3.08 -16.02
N PRO A 295 9.44 -3.56 -17.15
CA PRO A 295 8.44 -4.61 -17.20
C PRO A 295 8.95 -6.00 -16.75
N TRP A 296 10.26 -6.14 -16.52
CA TRP A 296 10.88 -7.38 -16.03
C TRP A 296 11.15 -7.37 -14.53
N MET A 297 10.98 -6.21 -13.87
CA MET A 297 11.20 -6.05 -12.44
C MET A 297 9.86 -5.86 -11.72
N ILE A 298 9.00 -6.87 -11.80
CA ILE A 298 7.70 -6.89 -11.14
C ILE A 298 7.91 -7.00 -9.64
N ASP A 299 7.32 -6.09 -8.86
CA ASP A 299 7.53 -6.02 -7.41
C ASP A 299 6.29 -5.60 -6.61
N HIS A 300 5.12 -5.48 -7.26
CA HIS A 300 3.88 -5.13 -6.58
C HIS A 300 2.67 -5.82 -7.20
N ALA A 301 1.83 -6.43 -6.36
CA ALA A 301 0.56 -7.02 -6.78
C ALA A 301 -0.60 -6.09 -6.41
N VAL A 302 -1.54 -5.91 -7.31
CA VAL A 302 -2.66 -4.97 -7.20
C VAL A 302 -3.93 -5.57 -7.82
N LEU A 303 -5.07 -4.92 -7.62
CA LEU A 303 -6.33 -5.33 -8.21
C LEU A 303 -6.68 -4.46 -9.43
N LEU A 304 -6.79 -5.07 -10.59
CA LEU A 304 -7.29 -4.42 -11.80
C LEU A 304 -8.81 -4.43 -11.78
N VAL A 305 -9.42 -3.24 -11.73
CA VAL A 305 -10.88 -3.10 -11.55
C VAL A 305 -11.60 -2.54 -12.77
N GLY A 306 -10.87 -1.97 -13.71
CA GLY A 306 -11.49 -1.37 -14.89
C GLY A 306 -10.49 -0.82 -15.88
N TYR A 307 -11.01 -0.26 -16.96
CA TYR A 307 -10.27 0.43 -18.00
C TYR A 307 -11.15 1.43 -18.74
N GLY A 308 -10.52 2.35 -19.45
CA GLY A 308 -11.21 3.35 -20.25
C GLY A 308 -10.23 4.28 -20.96
N ALA A 309 -10.66 5.51 -21.25
CA ALA A 309 -9.82 6.56 -21.76
C ALA A 309 -10.12 7.90 -21.07
N ARG A 310 -9.07 8.66 -20.70
CA ARG A 310 -9.15 10.03 -20.19
C ARG A 310 -8.52 10.98 -21.19
N LYS A 311 -9.30 11.90 -21.76
CA LYS A 311 -8.84 12.83 -22.81
C LYS A 311 -8.14 12.11 -23.97
N GLY A 312 -8.65 10.94 -24.37
CA GLY A 312 -8.09 10.13 -25.44
C GLY A 312 -6.90 9.23 -25.03
N VAL A 313 -6.42 9.31 -23.81
CA VAL A 313 -5.35 8.45 -23.29
C VAL A 313 -5.96 7.20 -22.65
N PRO A 314 -5.72 6.00 -23.22
CA PRO A 314 -6.25 4.75 -22.65
C PRO A 314 -5.57 4.42 -21.34
N PHE A 315 -6.34 3.86 -20.39
CA PHE A 315 -5.82 3.53 -19.06
C PHE A 315 -6.38 2.22 -18.52
N TRP A 316 -5.66 1.66 -17.55
CA TRP A 316 -6.09 0.68 -16.58
C TRP A 316 -6.44 1.36 -15.26
N ALA A 317 -7.60 1.07 -14.67
CA ALA A 317 -7.96 1.48 -13.32
C ALA A 317 -7.53 0.40 -12.33
N ILE A 318 -6.63 0.76 -11.43
CA ILE A 318 -5.97 -0.16 -10.51
C ILE A 318 -6.28 0.25 -9.06
N LYS A 319 -6.92 -0.63 -8.31
CA LYS A 319 -7.10 -0.50 -6.86
C LYS A 319 -5.81 -0.90 -6.16
N ASN A 320 -5.21 0.03 -5.41
CA ASN A 320 -4.02 -0.21 -4.62
C ASN A 320 -4.38 -0.55 -3.16
N SER A 321 -3.39 -0.97 -2.38
CA SER A 321 -3.50 -1.36 -0.98
C SER A 321 -2.69 -0.46 -0.04
N TRP A 322 -2.60 0.84 -0.36
CA TRP A 322 -1.85 1.81 0.46
C TRP A 322 -2.75 2.89 1.09
N GLY A 323 -4.05 2.59 1.29
CA GLY A 323 -5.03 3.52 1.84
C GLY A 323 -5.59 4.50 0.82
N GLU A 324 -6.69 5.17 1.19
CA GLU A 324 -7.43 6.11 0.34
C GLU A 324 -6.67 7.42 0.10
N ASP A 325 -5.71 7.76 0.96
CA ASP A 325 -4.84 8.94 0.85
C ASP A 325 -3.74 8.80 -0.22
N TYR A 326 -3.59 7.61 -0.83
CA TYR A 326 -2.69 7.37 -1.95
C TYR A 326 -3.36 7.69 -3.29
N GLY A 327 -2.63 8.34 -4.21
CA GLY A 327 -3.06 8.56 -5.59
C GLY A 327 -4.42 9.24 -5.73
N GLU A 328 -5.30 8.70 -6.56
CA GLU A 328 -6.69 9.16 -6.70
C GLU A 328 -7.61 8.29 -5.82
N GLN A 329 -7.79 8.66 -4.55
CA GLN A 329 -8.64 7.92 -3.59
C GLN A 329 -8.23 6.44 -3.44
N GLY A 330 -6.92 6.17 -3.39
CA GLY A 330 -6.36 4.83 -3.29
C GLY A 330 -6.17 4.10 -4.63
N TYR A 331 -6.48 4.75 -5.74
CA TYR A 331 -6.35 4.19 -7.08
C TYR A 331 -5.16 4.76 -7.83
N TYR A 332 -4.59 3.91 -8.70
CA TYR A 332 -3.56 4.24 -9.67
C TYR A 332 -4.09 4.03 -11.09
N TYR A 333 -3.85 4.98 -11.98
CA TYR A 333 -4.24 4.87 -13.38
C TYR A 333 -3.00 4.73 -14.24
N LEU A 334 -2.88 3.58 -14.89
CA LEU A 334 -1.72 3.22 -15.71
C LEU A 334 -2.11 3.18 -17.19
N TYR A 335 -1.25 3.70 -18.07
CA TYR A 335 -1.45 3.62 -19.51
C TYR A 335 -1.67 2.19 -19.99
N ARG A 336 -2.69 1.98 -20.86
CA ARG A 336 -3.07 0.69 -21.44
C ARG A 336 -2.67 0.64 -22.92
N GLY A 337 -2.04 -0.47 -23.35
CA GLY A 337 -1.74 -0.74 -24.77
C GLY A 337 -0.26 -0.87 -25.11
N SER A 338 0.65 -0.82 -24.11
CA SER A 338 2.09 -0.97 -24.33
C SER A 338 2.77 -1.89 -23.30
N ASN A 339 2.00 -2.66 -22.55
CA ASN A 339 2.49 -3.40 -21.38
C ASN A 339 3.28 -2.51 -20.42
N ALA A 340 2.72 -1.34 -20.11
CA ALA A 340 3.35 -0.40 -19.20
C ALA A 340 3.61 -1.08 -17.85
N CYS A 341 4.81 -0.87 -17.27
CA CYS A 341 5.27 -1.45 -16.02
C CYS A 341 5.15 -2.99 -15.93
N GLY A 342 4.92 -3.68 -17.05
CA GLY A 342 4.82 -5.15 -17.08
C GLY A 342 3.47 -5.69 -16.59
N ILE A 343 2.41 -4.89 -16.58
CA ILE A 343 1.09 -5.26 -16.03
C ILE A 343 0.50 -6.55 -16.64
N ASN A 344 0.85 -6.90 -17.87
CA ASN A 344 0.36 -8.11 -18.53
C ASN A 344 1.14 -9.38 -18.17
N LYS A 345 2.18 -9.28 -17.31
CA LYS A 345 3.06 -10.43 -17.02
C LYS A 345 2.41 -11.45 -16.10
N MET A 346 1.59 -10.98 -15.19
CA MET A 346 0.89 -11.79 -14.18
C MET A 346 -0.53 -11.28 -14.04
N ALA A 347 -1.45 -11.87 -14.76
CA ALA A 347 -2.87 -11.63 -14.58
C ALA A 347 -3.55 -12.95 -14.25
N SER A 348 -4.32 -12.99 -13.16
CA SER A 348 -4.95 -14.20 -12.66
C SER A 348 -6.28 -13.93 -11.99
N SER A 349 -7.11 -14.95 -11.89
CA SER A 349 -8.40 -14.88 -11.20
C SER A 349 -8.73 -16.18 -10.50
N ALA A 350 -9.40 -16.07 -9.36
CA ALA A 350 -10.16 -17.16 -8.77
C ALA A 350 -11.34 -17.55 -9.65
N VAL A 351 -11.78 -18.79 -9.54
CA VAL A 351 -13.00 -19.32 -10.14
C VAL A 351 -13.94 -19.75 -9.01
N VAL A 352 -15.15 -19.17 -9.00
CA VAL A 352 -16.24 -19.50 -8.08
C VAL A 352 -17.37 -20.12 -8.90
N ASN A 353 -17.69 -21.40 -8.66
CA ASN A 353 -18.70 -22.17 -9.39
C ASN A 353 -20.07 -22.17 -8.69
#